data_573451dd60493cdf241ba4da55c0c14d
#
_entry.id   573451dd60493cdf241ba4da55c0c14d
#
_cell.length_a   1.000
_cell.length_b   1.000
_cell.length_c   1.000
_cell.angle_alpha   90.00
_cell.angle_beta   90.00
_cell.angle_gamma   90.00
#
_symmetry.space_group_name_H-M   'P 1'
#
loop_
_entity.id
_entity.type
_entity.pdbx_description
1 polymer ?
#
loop_
_entity_poly.entity_id
_entity_poly.type
_entity_poly.pdbx_seq_one_letter_code
_entity_poly.pdbx_strand_id
1 'polypeptide(L)'
;ISRTLTGEYNLSTQLDQEVESLEKSELMQSDIKRVLVHARGCTAARLIQASQEHGLEVVLVQSDPDMESYPAQLLRENDRLVCLGGNTPQESYLNAMSVIRIAEIEGVDAIHPGIGFLSESPQYARICREHGLNFIGPRSDNMDLMGNKSNAINTAKRLKIPVVPGSEGALANSSEASDVAEEIGYPVLIKAAHGGGGKGIAVVEQLGQLEQMFIRMSKEALNAFGNGDLYLEKFIRSLRHLEVQVLRDLQGNSHLLGIRDCSVQRNYQKLIEESAFDLPQKIQGQLFKYSRKLIDEIDYVGAGTVEFIYDLGEQKIYFMEMNTRLQVEHPVSEMVTGVDLVNQQFSVAKGNSLEGLEVRPNGHAMELRINAERVDLDSSGSLRFVPDPGRVTEAYFPAEENIRVIQAVTNGSMVPPFYDSLVAQIIAWGEDRKEAIELLLDYLSRVKIHGISTNLVLAKRILQDQDFQEGNFDTRYLKGLFSRISPQELIKESKLEAGGAANSLDESSVRFENSKEWKILSPQMGGFYRSPSPETPALVEEGSVINLQTPLCLLESMKVFNEISLNSFKTLDGKSLYPEDQQFRITRVLAEDQQTVNQGDLLFVMESITPN
;
A
#
# COMPACT_ATOMS: atom_id res chain seq x y z
N ILE A 1 -33.08 33.05 30.76
CA ILE A 1 -32.52 32.58 29.48
C ILE A 1 -31.12 31.98 29.71
N SER A 2 -30.27 32.47 30.62
CA SER A 2 -28.91 31.91 30.86
C SER A 2 -28.84 30.62 31.68
N ARG A 3 -29.89 30.24 32.40
CA ARG A 3 -29.96 29.01 33.21
C ARG A 3 -30.46 27.78 32.44
N THR A 4 -31.15 27.97 31.31
CA THR A 4 -31.65 26.88 30.47
C THR A 4 -30.54 26.31 29.56
N LEU A 5 -29.65 27.16 29.06
CA LEU A 5 -28.54 26.73 28.19
C LEU A 5 -27.44 25.93 28.90
N THR A 6 -27.21 26.22 30.21
CA THR A 6 -26.24 25.42 31.03
C THR A 6 -26.79 24.05 31.45
N GLY A 7 -28.12 23.90 31.52
CA GLY A 7 -28.76 22.61 31.85
C GLY A 7 -28.75 21.64 30.65
N GLU A 8 -28.98 22.15 29.46
CA GLU A 8 -28.93 21.31 28.23
C GLU A 8 -27.49 20.87 27.87
N TYR A 9 -26.49 21.73 28.11
CA TYR A 9 -25.08 21.39 27.90
C TYR A 9 -24.57 20.32 28.89
N ASN A 10 -25.05 20.37 30.17
CA ASN A 10 -24.73 19.36 31.17
C ASN A 10 -25.46 18.02 30.92
N LEU A 11 -26.64 18.01 30.35
CA LEU A 11 -27.39 16.80 30.03
C LEU A 11 -26.79 16.09 28.82
N SER A 12 -26.34 16.80 27.78
CA SER A 12 -25.69 16.20 26.64
C SER A 12 -24.33 15.58 27.04
N THR A 13 -23.52 16.27 27.82
CA THR A 13 -22.23 15.76 28.32
C THR A 13 -22.39 14.58 29.28
N GLN A 14 -23.46 14.52 30.10
CA GLN A 14 -23.76 13.38 30.93
C GLN A 14 -24.28 12.17 30.14
N LEU A 15 -25.13 12.39 29.14
CA LEU A 15 -25.57 11.34 28.20
C LEU A 15 -24.40 10.79 27.39
N ASP A 16 -23.51 11.66 26.90
CA ASP A 16 -22.32 11.25 26.17
C ASP A 16 -21.37 10.44 27.08
N GLN A 17 -21.21 10.81 28.35
CA GLN A 17 -20.44 10.06 29.34
C GLN A 17 -21.10 8.75 29.77
N GLU A 18 -22.41 8.69 29.89
CA GLU A 18 -23.15 7.45 30.17
C GLU A 18 -23.14 6.50 28.97
N VAL A 19 -23.28 7.01 27.75
CA VAL A 19 -23.13 6.24 26.51
C VAL A 19 -21.71 5.70 26.41
N GLU A 20 -20.71 6.53 26.66
CA GLU A 20 -19.28 6.12 26.66
C GLU A 20 -18.96 5.08 27.75
N SER A 21 -19.60 5.17 28.93
CA SER A 21 -19.44 4.20 30.00
C SER A 21 -20.17 2.88 29.72
N LEU A 22 -21.33 2.94 29.06
CA LEU A 22 -22.06 1.75 28.58
C LEU A 22 -21.31 1.08 27.44
N GLU A 23 -20.78 1.85 26.49
CA GLU A 23 -19.92 1.35 25.41
C GLU A 23 -18.65 0.65 25.96
N LYS A 24 -18.01 1.22 27.00
CA LYS A 24 -16.89 0.57 27.69
C LYS A 24 -17.31 -0.72 28.39
N SER A 25 -18.51 -0.78 28.96
CA SER A 25 -18.98 -1.97 29.69
C SER A 25 -19.45 -3.10 28.77
N GLU A 26 -20.02 -2.79 27.62
CA GLU A 26 -20.43 -3.78 26.63
C GLU A 26 -19.25 -4.38 25.85
N LEU A 27 -18.18 -3.60 25.61
CA LEU A 27 -16.91 -4.09 25.05
C LEU A 27 -16.15 -5.02 26.01
N MET A 28 -16.44 -4.97 27.31
CA MET A 28 -15.67 -5.69 28.35
C MET A 28 -15.96 -7.20 28.46
N GLN A 29 -16.91 -7.79 27.72
CA GLN A 29 -17.19 -9.23 27.82
C GLN A 29 -17.84 -9.81 26.54
N SER A 30 -17.16 -9.80 25.41
CA SER A 30 -17.65 -10.55 24.24
C SER A 30 -16.94 -11.91 24.14
N ASP A 31 -17.70 -12.99 24.33
CA ASP A 31 -17.24 -14.35 24.03
C ASP A 31 -17.21 -14.54 22.50
N ILE A 32 -16.09 -14.15 21.89
CA ILE A 32 -15.91 -14.29 20.44
C ILE A 32 -15.66 -15.76 20.11
N LYS A 33 -16.57 -16.40 19.38
CA LYS A 33 -16.47 -17.79 18.89
C LYS A 33 -16.32 -17.86 17.40
N ARG A 34 -16.95 -16.94 16.67
CA ARG A 34 -16.95 -16.87 15.21
C ARG A 34 -16.57 -15.48 14.76
N VAL A 35 -15.57 -15.38 13.87
CA VAL A 35 -15.05 -14.11 13.36
C VAL A 35 -15.20 -14.03 11.85
N LEU A 36 -15.67 -12.88 11.35
CA LEU A 36 -15.61 -12.58 9.94
C LEU A 36 -14.26 -11.93 9.61
N VAL A 37 -13.51 -12.56 8.71
CA VAL A 37 -12.25 -12.02 8.16
C VAL A 37 -12.58 -11.20 6.91
N HIS A 38 -12.50 -9.87 7.05
CA HIS A 38 -12.73 -8.91 5.99
C HIS A 38 -11.39 -8.47 5.39
N ALA A 39 -10.74 -9.37 4.70
CA ALA A 39 -9.41 -9.18 4.12
C ALA A 39 -9.18 -10.11 2.93
N ARG A 40 -8.11 -9.87 2.17
CA ARG A 40 -7.65 -10.71 1.06
C ARG A 40 -6.15 -10.97 1.13
N GLY A 41 -5.65 -11.83 0.27
CA GLY A 41 -4.22 -12.08 0.08
C GLY A 41 -3.48 -12.48 1.36
N CYS A 42 -2.27 -11.97 1.53
CA CYS A 42 -1.43 -12.26 2.70
C CYS A 42 -2.13 -11.93 4.02
N THR A 43 -2.85 -10.81 4.07
CA THR A 43 -3.58 -10.39 5.27
C THR A 43 -4.64 -11.42 5.66
N ALA A 44 -5.47 -11.87 4.71
CA ALA A 44 -6.48 -12.89 5.00
C ALA A 44 -5.85 -14.19 5.48
N ALA A 45 -4.78 -14.66 4.83
CA ALA A 45 -4.06 -15.87 5.23
C ALA A 45 -3.57 -15.78 6.69
N ARG A 46 -2.96 -14.64 7.07
CA ARG A 46 -2.47 -14.40 8.44
C ARG A 46 -3.61 -14.37 9.47
N LEU A 47 -4.73 -13.70 9.13
CA LEU A 47 -5.87 -13.59 10.03
C LEU A 47 -6.61 -14.92 10.23
N ILE A 48 -6.75 -15.71 9.16
CA ILE A 48 -7.34 -17.06 9.26
C ILE A 48 -6.51 -17.92 10.19
N GLN A 49 -5.19 -17.91 10.00
CA GLN A 49 -4.26 -18.68 10.83
C GLN A 49 -4.37 -18.31 12.31
N ALA A 50 -4.30 -17.01 12.63
CA ALA A 50 -4.44 -16.53 14.00
C ALA A 50 -5.83 -16.84 14.59
N SER A 51 -6.91 -16.70 13.81
CA SER A 51 -8.26 -17.05 14.26
C SER A 51 -8.36 -18.53 14.64
N GLN A 52 -7.80 -19.39 13.79
CA GLN A 52 -7.79 -20.84 14.00
C GLN A 52 -6.91 -21.25 15.20
N GLU A 53 -5.81 -20.56 15.45
CA GLU A 53 -4.97 -20.75 16.66
C GLU A 53 -5.72 -20.38 17.94
N HIS A 54 -6.60 -19.37 17.88
CA HIS A 54 -7.50 -18.99 18.97
C HIS A 54 -8.74 -19.90 19.12
N GLY A 55 -8.86 -20.93 18.29
CA GLY A 55 -10.02 -21.84 18.30
C GLY A 55 -11.30 -21.19 17.78
N LEU A 56 -11.20 -20.10 17.01
CA LEU A 56 -12.37 -19.42 16.43
C LEU A 56 -12.80 -20.09 15.13
N GLU A 57 -14.11 -20.08 14.86
CA GLU A 57 -14.65 -20.36 13.54
C GLU A 57 -14.48 -19.13 12.64
N VAL A 58 -14.13 -19.35 11.39
CA VAL A 58 -13.85 -18.29 10.42
C VAL A 58 -14.95 -18.18 9.38
N VAL A 59 -15.45 -16.98 9.16
CA VAL A 59 -16.21 -16.61 7.96
C VAL A 59 -15.32 -15.73 7.10
N LEU A 60 -14.78 -16.27 6.02
CA LEU A 60 -13.97 -15.53 5.07
C LEU A 60 -14.86 -14.93 3.99
N VAL A 61 -14.81 -13.60 3.82
CA VAL A 61 -15.50 -12.94 2.70
C VAL A 61 -14.49 -12.63 1.59
N GLN A 62 -14.87 -12.98 0.36
CA GLN A 62 -14.01 -12.80 -0.82
C GLN A 62 -14.82 -12.24 -1.99
N SER A 63 -14.18 -11.43 -2.86
CA SER A 63 -14.74 -11.05 -4.15
C SER A 63 -14.74 -12.23 -5.13
N ASP A 64 -15.46 -12.11 -6.26
CA ASP A 64 -15.50 -13.16 -7.28
C ASP A 64 -14.10 -13.66 -7.70
N PRO A 65 -13.11 -12.77 -8.04
CA PRO A 65 -11.79 -13.25 -8.45
C PRO A 65 -10.96 -13.88 -7.32
N ASP A 66 -11.32 -13.66 -6.06
CA ASP A 66 -10.59 -14.20 -4.90
C ASP A 66 -11.21 -15.51 -4.35
N MET A 67 -12.33 -15.99 -4.90
CA MET A 67 -13.02 -17.19 -4.38
C MET A 67 -12.17 -18.47 -4.41
N GLU A 68 -11.21 -18.57 -5.34
CA GLU A 68 -10.27 -19.69 -5.44
C GLU A 68 -8.88 -19.34 -4.91
N SER A 69 -8.76 -18.26 -4.12
CA SER A 69 -7.49 -17.77 -3.57
C SER A 69 -6.86 -18.75 -2.57
N TYR A 70 -5.56 -18.59 -2.31
CA TYR A 70 -4.88 -19.38 -1.28
C TYR A 70 -5.52 -19.23 0.12
N PRO A 71 -5.92 -18.03 0.61
CA PRO A 71 -6.68 -17.91 1.86
C PRO A 71 -7.94 -18.79 1.92
N ALA A 72 -8.67 -18.91 0.82
CA ALA A 72 -9.86 -19.77 0.78
C ALA A 72 -9.52 -21.26 1.00
N GLN A 73 -8.33 -21.70 0.62
CA GLN A 73 -7.86 -23.07 0.80
C GLN A 73 -7.42 -23.37 2.25
N LEU A 74 -7.22 -22.34 3.09
CA LEU A 74 -6.85 -22.49 4.50
C LEU A 74 -8.05 -22.77 5.42
N LEU A 75 -9.27 -22.66 4.90
CA LEU A 75 -10.49 -22.85 5.68
C LEU A 75 -10.67 -24.31 6.09
N ARG A 76 -11.12 -24.51 7.34
CA ARG A 76 -11.44 -25.81 7.93
C ARG A 76 -12.91 -26.20 7.63
N GLU A 77 -13.29 -27.42 7.95
CA GLU A 77 -14.63 -27.94 7.70
C GLU A 77 -15.77 -27.08 8.29
N ASN A 78 -15.55 -26.48 9.47
CA ASN A 78 -16.55 -25.63 10.13
C ASN A 78 -16.49 -24.16 9.70
N ASP A 79 -15.44 -23.76 8.99
CA ASP A 79 -15.30 -22.41 8.48
C ASP A 79 -16.22 -22.18 7.26
N ARG A 80 -16.45 -20.94 6.89
CA ARG A 80 -17.30 -20.55 5.75
C ARG A 80 -16.56 -19.63 4.79
N LEU A 81 -16.78 -19.86 3.51
CA LEU A 81 -16.36 -18.94 2.45
C LEU A 81 -17.62 -18.32 1.86
N VAL A 82 -17.70 -16.99 1.86
CA VAL A 82 -18.86 -16.25 1.34
C VAL A 82 -18.40 -15.25 0.28
N CYS A 83 -19.08 -15.27 -0.87
CA CYS A 83 -18.80 -14.35 -1.95
C CYS A 83 -19.43 -12.98 -1.69
N LEU A 84 -18.63 -11.91 -1.80
CA LEU A 84 -19.11 -10.52 -1.78
C LEU A 84 -19.70 -10.09 -3.12
N GLY A 85 -19.41 -10.84 -4.20
CA GLY A 85 -19.71 -10.46 -5.58
C GLY A 85 -18.74 -9.40 -6.10
N GLY A 86 -18.82 -9.16 -7.40
CA GLY A 86 -18.06 -8.13 -8.10
C GLY A 86 -16.56 -8.39 -8.19
N ASN A 87 -15.93 -7.65 -9.09
CA ASN A 87 -14.49 -7.76 -9.34
C ASN A 87 -13.67 -6.65 -8.67
N THR A 88 -14.24 -5.44 -8.60
CA THR A 88 -13.55 -4.27 -8.09
C THR A 88 -13.72 -4.12 -6.58
N PRO A 89 -12.82 -3.36 -5.91
CA PRO A 89 -12.98 -3.05 -4.49
C PRO A 89 -14.34 -2.41 -4.16
N GLN A 90 -14.84 -1.51 -5.02
CA GLN A 90 -16.10 -0.80 -4.83
C GLN A 90 -17.30 -1.73 -4.85
N GLU A 91 -17.28 -2.73 -5.71
CA GLU A 91 -18.36 -3.72 -5.84
C GLU A 91 -18.32 -4.78 -4.73
N SER A 92 -17.18 -4.96 -4.06
CA SER A 92 -16.92 -6.04 -3.10
C SER A 92 -16.49 -5.52 -1.72
N TYR A 93 -15.19 -5.46 -1.45
CA TYR A 93 -14.61 -5.18 -0.12
C TYR A 93 -14.91 -3.77 0.42
N LEU A 94 -15.26 -2.79 -0.41
CA LEU A 94 -15.68 -1.45 0.05
C LEU A 94 -17.19 -1.34 0.27
N ASN A 95 -17.95 -2.40 0.03
CA ASN A 95 -19.39 -2.45 0.28
C ASN A 95 -19.66 -2.87 1.74
N ALA A 96 -19.58 -1.91 2.66
CA ALA A 96 -19.79 -2.13 4.09
C ALA A 96 -21.10 -2.87 4.41
N MET A 97 -22.21 -2.49 3.75
CA MET A 97 -23.52 -3.08 4.03
C MET A 97 -23.62 -4.55 3.62
N SER A 98 -22.95 -4.94 2.53
CA SER A 98 -22.88 -6.35 2.14
C SER A 98 -22.12 -7.18 3.18
N VAL A 99 -21.00 -6.65 3.69
CA VAL A 99 -20.19 -7.33 4.73
C VAL A 99 -21.00 -7.48 6.03
N ILE A 100 -21.66 -6.41 6.49
CA ILE A 100 -22.52 -6.44 7.69
C ILE A 100 -23.65 -7.46 7.51
N ARG A 101 -24.32 -7.46 6.36
CA ARG A 101 -25.42 -8.41 6.08
C ARG A 101 -24.95 -9.86 6.11
N ILE A 102 -23.76 -10.14 5.56
CA ILE A 102 -23.15 -11.48 5.64
C ILE A 102 -22.86 -11.82 7.10
N ALA A 103 -22.28 -10.89 7.87
CA ALA A 103 -21.97 -11.09 9.28
C ALA A 103 -23.21 -11.49 10.10
N GLU A 104 -24.35 -10.82 9.85
CA GLU A 104 -25.64 -11.14 10.50
C GLU A 104 -26.16 -12.52 10.09
N ILE A 105 -26.14 -12.85 8.79
CA ILE A 105 -26.64 -14.15 8.27
C ILE A 105 -25.81 -15.30 8.79
N GLU A 106 -24.49 -15.16 8.82
CA GLU A 106 -23.56 -16.18 9.29
C GLU A 106 -23.44 -16.23 10.83
N GLY A 107 -24.07 -15.28 11.54
CA GLY A 107 -24.10 -15.22 13.00
C GLY A 107 -22.69 -15.07 13.59
N VAL A 108 -21.89 -14.13 13.07
CA VAL A 108 -20.55 -13.86 13.61
C VAL A 108 -20.62 -12.95 14.82
N ASP A 109 -19.68 -13.11 15.75
CA ASP A 109 -19.57 -12.29 16.96
C ASP A 109 -18.70 -11.04 16.73
N ALA A 110 -17.74 -11.14 15.79
CA ALA A 110 -16.75 -10.12 15.55
C ALA A 110 -16.34 -10.01 14.09
N ILE A 111 -15.85 -8.84 13.70
CA ILE A 111 -15.26 -8.58 12.38
C ILE A 111 -13.81 -8.14 12.57
N HIS A 112 -12.88 -8.83 11.90
CA HIS A 112 -11.51 -8.36 11.77
C HIS A 112 -11.35 -7.67 10.39
N PRO A 113 -11.15 -6.35 10.35
CA PRO A 113 -11.16 -5.58 9.11
C PRO A 113 -9.86 -5.73 8.28
N GLY A 114 -8.85 -6.39 8.82
CA GLY A 114 -7.56 -6.59 8.17
C GLY A 114 -6.77 -5.30 7.97
N ILE A 115 -6.24 -5.17 6.76
CA ILE A 115 -5.40 -4.05 6.32
C ILE A 115 -6.00 -3.49 5.02
N GLY A 116 -6.11 -2.17 4.91
CA GLY A 116 -6.73 -1.52 3.75
C GLY A 116 -8.27 -1.55 3.78
N PHE A 117 -8.91 -1.32 2.64
CA PHE A 117 -10.36 -1.25 2.48
C PHE A 117 -11.06 -0.39 3.55
N LEU A 118 -11.82 -1.02 4.45
CA LEU A 118 -12.59 -0.35 5.51
C LEU A 118 -11.91 -0.39 6.89
N SER A 119 -10.64 -0.86 6.98
CA SER A 119 -9.94 -1.01 8.26
C SER A 119 -9.69 0.29 9.02
N GLU A 120 -9.67 1.43 8.31
CA GLU A 120 -9.54 2.78 8.89
C GLU A 120 -10.82 3.63 8.69
N SER A 121 -11.97 2.97 8.49
CA SER A 121 -13.27 3.66 8.33
C SER A 121 -13.98 3.81 9.67
N PRO A 122 -14.06 5.02 10.25
CA PRO A 122 -14.79 5.25 11.49
C PRO A 122 -16.27 4.90 11.35
N GLN A 123 -16.85 5.20 10.18
CA GLN A 123 -18.25 4.88 9.89
C GLN A 123 -18.49 3.35 9.90
N TYR A 124 -17.59 2.57 9.32
CA TYR A 124 -17.72 1.12 9.32
C TYR A 124 -17.63 0.53 10.73
N ALA A 125 -16.69 1.02 11.54
CA ALA A 125 -16.59 0.61 12.95
C ALA A 125 -17.84 0.95 13.75
N ARG A 126 -18.49 2.12 13.50
CA ARG A 126 -19.78 2.47 14.12
C ARG A 126 -20.91 1.55 13.68
N ILE A 127 -21.05 1.30 12.37
CA ILE A 127 -22.08 0.39 11.84
C ILE A 127 -21.90 -1.01 12.43
N CYS A 128 -20.70 -1.54 12.54
CA CYS A 128 -20.47 -2.84 13.18
C CYS A 128 -21.06 -2.87 14.60
N ARG A 129 -20.81 -1.85 15.42
CA ARG A 129 -21.35 -1.78 16.77
C ARG A 129 -22.87 -1.63 16.82
N GLU A 130 -23.45 -0.79 15.96
CA GLU A 130 -24.89 -0.63 15.85
C GLU A 130 -25.61 -1.95 15.52
N HIS A 131 -24.91 -2.88 14.84
CA HIS A 131 -25.39 -4.21 14.52
C HIS A 131 -24.94 -5.28 15.55
N GLY A 132 -24.38 -4.90 16.69
CA GLY A 132 -23.95 -5.82 17.76
C GLY A 132 -22.71 -6.64 17.41
N LEU A 133 -21.91 -6.20 16.44
CA LEU A 133 -20.69 -6.86 15.99
C LEU A 133 -19.46 -6.22 16.63
N ASN A 134 -18.61 -7.03 17.26
CA ASN A 134 -17.35 -6.52 17.80
C ASN A 134 -16.37 -6.23 16.66
N PHE A 135 -16.01 -4.95 16.47
CA PHE A 135 -14.99 -4.54 15.52
C PHE A 135 -13.59 -4.71 16.13
N ILE A 136 -12.79 -5.64 15.60
CA ILE A 136 -11.43 -5.91 16.08
C ILE A 136 -10.46 -4.85 15.55
N GLY A 137 -10.32 -3.79 16.31
CA GLY A 137 -9.53 -2.61 15.93
C GLY A 137 -9.72 -1.49 16.93
N PRO A 138 -9.25 -0.27 16.61
CA PRO A 138 -9.42 0.90 17.46
C PRO A 138 -10.88 1.39 17.47
N ARG A 139 -11.15 2.30 18.39
CA ARG A 139 -12.44 2.98 18.44
C ARG A 139 -12.61 3.93 17.26
N SER A 140 -13.85 4.17 16.88
CA SER A 140 -14.17 5.04 15.74
C SER A 140 -13.71 6.49 15.97
N ASP A 141 -13.72 6.98 17.21
CA ASP A 141 -13.22 8.31 17.58
C ASP A 141 -11.70 8.43 17.42
N ASN A 142 -10.94 7.38 17.75
CA ASN A 142 -9.51 7.33 17.47
C ASN A 142 -9.22 7.37 15.96
N MET A 143 -10.03 6.66 15.16
CA MET A 143 -9.92 6.68 13.70
C MET A 143 -10.26 8.06 13.12
N ASP A 144 -11.35 8.71 13.56
CA ASP A 144 -11.74 10.06 13.15
C ASP A 144 -10.64 11.08 13.49
N LEU A 145 -10.07 10.97 14.68
CA LEU A 145 -9.03 11.90 15.15
C LEU A 145 -7.72 11.75 14.39
N MET A 146 -7.24 10.52 14.24
CA MET A 146 -5.92 10.26 13.64
C MET A 146 -5.96 10.07 12.13
N GLY A 147 -7.07 9.63 11.57
CA GLY A 147 -7.26 9.50 10.11
C GLY A 147 -7.36 10.85 9.39
N ASN A 148 -7.78 11.90 10.08
CA ASN A 148 -7.71 13.25 9.55
C ASN A 148 -6.33 13.87 9.79
N LYS A 149 -5.58 14.11 8.72
CA LYS A 149 -4.19 14.59 8.78
C LYS A 149 -4.03 15.90 9.56
N SER A 150 -4.96 16.84 9.40
CA SER A 150 -4.92 18.11 10.13
C SER A 150 -5.16 17.91 11.63
N ASN A 151 -6.12 17.06 11.99
CA ASN A 151 -6.41 16.73 13.40
C ASN A 151 -5.24 16.01 14.04
N ALA A 152 -4.62 15.05 13.35
CA ALA A 152 -3.45 14.32 13.83
C ALA A 152 -2.26 15.28 14.09
N ILE A 153 -1.95 16.17 13.14
CA ILE A 153 -0.88 17.17 13.28
C ILE A 153 -1.19 18.15 14.43
N ASN A 154 -2.42 18.64 14.54
CA ASN A 154 -2.83 19.56 15.62
C ASN A 154 -2.74 18.87 16.99
N THR A 155 -3.11 17.59 17.08
CA THR A 155 -2.95 16.79 18.29
C THR A 155 -1.48 16.65 18.65
N ALA A 156 -0.61 16.32 17.69
CA ALA A 156 0.83 16.24 17.90
C ALA A 156 1.42 17.58 18.39
N LYS A 157 1.05 18.71 17.77
CA LYS A 157 1.46 20.06 18.18
C LYS A 157 1.02 20.37 19.63
N ARG A 158 -0.25 20.10 19.97
CA ARG A 158 -0.80 20.27 21.33
C ARG A 158 -0.01 19.48 22.36
N LEU A 159 0.40 18.29 21.98
CA LEU A 159 1.25 17.40 22.81
C LEU A 159 2.74 17.77 22.77
N LYS A 160 3.12 18.84 22.07
CA LYS A 160 4.54 19.21 21.88
C LYS A 160 5.40 18.08 21.28
N ILE A 161 4.79 17.27 20.42
CA ILE A 161 5.48 16.32 19.55
C ILE A 161 5.91 17.11 18.32
N PRO A 162 7.19 17.09 17.93
CA PRO A 162 7.66 17.82 16.77
C PRO A 162 6.94 17.34 15.49
N VAL A 163 6.50 18.28 14.67
CA VAL A 163 5.99 18.05 13.32
C VAL A 163 6.88 18.76 12.31
N VAL A 164 6.82 18.34 11.05
CA VAL A 164 7.59 19.04 9.99
C VAL A 164 7.17 20.53 9.99
N PRO A 165 8.10 21.46 10.10
CA PRO A 165 7.79 22.89 10.02
C PRO A 165 7.10 23.23 8.71
N GLY A 166 6.05 24.04 8.76
CA GLY A 166 5.26 24.39 7.57
C GLY A 166 4.14 25.36 7.87
N SER A 167 3.32 25.67 6.88
CA SER A 167 2.17 26.55 7.00
C SER A 167 1.10 25.97 7.95
N GLU A 168 0.39 26.83 8.66
CA GLU A 168 -0.71 26.41 9.58
C GLU A 168 -2.02 26.08 8.85
N GLY A 169 -2.03 26.18 7.55
CA GLY A 169 -3.19 25.92 6.72
C GLY A 169 -2.87 26.14 5.24
N ALA A 170 -3.91 26.15 4.42
CA ALA A 170 -3.78 26.56 3.04
C ALA A 170 -3.35 28.01 2.94
N LEU A 171 -2.36 28.29 2.09
CA LEU A 171 -1.81 29.61 1.86
C LEU A 171 -2.69 30.41 0.90
N ALA A 172 -3.00 31.63 1.27
CA ALA A 172 -3.87 32.50 0.48
C ALA A 172 -3.18 33.00 -0.81
N ASN A 173 -1.87 33.20 -0.78
CA ASN A 173 -1.10 33.75 -1.91
C ASN A 173 0.41 33.49 -1.76
N SER A 174 1.17 33.84 -2.80
CA SER A 174 2.62 33.67 -2.84
C SER A 174 3.40 34.55 -1.84
N SER A 175 2.83 35.68 -1.40
CA SER A 175 3.46 36.54 -0.38
C SER A 175 3.47 35.85 0.97
N GLU A 176 2.32 35.31 1.40
CA GLU A 176 2.22 34.52 2.63
C GLU A 176 3.12 33.29 2.57
N ALA A 177 3.20 32.62 1.39
CA ALA A 177 4.12 31.53 1.19
C ALA A 177 5.59 31.94 1.38
N SER A 178 5.97 33.16 0.94
CA SER A 178 7.32 33.69 1.13
C SER A 178 7.64 33.95 2.60
N ASP A 179 6.70 34.53 3.35
CA ASP A 179 6.87 34.78 4.79
C ASP A 179 7.07 33.47 5.56
N VAL A 180 6.26 32.44 5.27
CA VAL A 180 6.40 31.11 5.86
C VAL A 180 7.72 30.44 5.46
N ALA A 181 8.12 30.55 4.18
CA ALA A 181 9.37 29.96 3.71
C ALA A 181 10.61 30.62 4.33
N GLU A 182 10.57 31.93 4.60
CA GLU A 182 11.66 32.63 5.32
C GLU A 182 11.75 32.17 6.78
N GLU A 183 10.61 31.92 7.44
CA GLU A 183 10.57 31.44 8.82
C GLU A 183 11.14 30.01 8.96
N ILE A 184 10.72 29.07 8.08
CA ILE A 184 11.13 27.66 8.17
C ILE A 184 12.46 27.36 7.48
N GLY A 185 12.93 28.26 6.61
CA GLY A 185 14.19 28.16 5.86
C GLY A 185 14.09 27.24 4.63
N TYR A 186 14.79 27.66 3.56
CA TYR A 186 14.89 26.88 2.31
C TYR A 186 15.82 25.67 2.46
N PRO A 187 15.62 24.59 1.69
CA PRO A 187 14.55 24.41 0.69
C PRO A 187 13.20 24.11 1.32
N VAL A 188 12.13 24.45 0.58
CA VAL A 188 10.75 24.18 0.98
C VAL A 188 10.01 23.32 -0.05
N LEU A 189 8.95 22.66 0.40
CA LEU A 189 8.11 21.81 -0.40
C LEU A 189 6.71 22.43 -0.50
N ILE A 190 6.25 22.73 -1.71
CA ILE A 190 4.88 23.13 -1.97
C ILE A 190 4.05 21.87 -2.23
N LYS A 191 2.89 21.75 -1.57
CA LYS A 191 1.96 20.62 -1.72
C LYS A 191 0.55 21.12 -2.00
N ALA A 192 -0.15 20.48 -2.94
CA ALA A 192 -1.57 20.68 -3.14
C ALA A 192 -2.36 20.06 -1.98
N ALA A 193 -3.38 20.78 -1.48
CA ALA A 193 -4.21 20.34 -0.35
C ALA A 193 -4.94 19.01 -0.60
N HIS A 194 -5.36 18.80 -1.84
CA HIS A 194 -6.08 17.60 -2.29
C HIS A 194 -5.22 16.72 -3.21
N GLY A 195 -3.89 16.93 -3.24
CA GLY A 195 -2.94 16.12 -3.99
C GLY A 195 -2.67 14.78 -3.31
N GLY A 196 -2.40 13.76 -4.11
CA GLY A 196 -2.05 12.41 -3.63
C GLY A 196 -1.14 11.68 -4.61
N GLY A 197 -0.47 10.61 -4.13
CA GLY A 197 0.37 9.76 -4.99
C GLY A 197 1.57 10.48 -5.63
N GLY A 198 2.12 11.51 -4.97
CA GLY A 198 3.27 12.28 -5.49
C GLY A 198 2.92 13.34 -6.53
N LYS A 199 1.65 13.53 -6.88
CA LYS A 199 1.17 14.61 -7.75
C LYS A 199 0.83 15.86 -6.94
N GLY A 200 1.08 17.05 -7.52
CA GLY A 200 0.84 18.31 -6.83
C GLY A 200 1.91 18.66 -5.79
N ILE A 201 3.15 18.24 -6.00
CA ILE A 201 4.30 18.48 -5.11
C ILE A 201 5.46 19.11 -5.91
N ALA A 202 6.03 20.19 -5.38
CA ALA A 202 7.21 20.82 -5.97
C ALA A 202 8.19 21.29 -4.90
N VAL A 203 9.48 21.08 -5.15
CA VAL A 203 10.58 21.60 -4.31
C VAL A 203 10.99 22.98 -4.79
N VAL A 204 11.13 23.91 -3.85
CA VAL A 204 11.64 25.26 -4.08
C VAL A 204 12.93 25.43 -3.30
N GLU A 205 14.03 25.62 -4.03
CA GLU A 205 15.38 25.67 -3.44
C GLU A 205 15.71 27.03 -2.84
N GLN A 206 15.11 28.11 -3.35
CA GLN A 206 15.43 29.47 -2.95
C GLN A 206 14.30 30.46 -3.23
N LEU A 207 14.28 31.58 -2.52
CA LEU A 207 13.23 32.60 -2.56
C LEU A 207 12.84 33.04 -3.98
N GLY A 208 13.77 33.30 -4.87
CA GLY A 208 13.47 33.78 -6.23
C GLY A 208 12.68 32.84 -7.13
N GLN A 209 12.47 31.58 -6.69
CA GLN A 209 11.70 30.57 -7.42
C GLN A 209 10.28 30.42 -6.88
N LEU A 210 10.01 30.86 -5.64
CA LEU A 210 8.81 30.53 -4.90
C LEU A 210 7.55 31.05 -5.56
N GLU A 211 7.52 32.33 -5.93
CA GLU A 211 6.32 32.97 -6.48
C GLU A 211 5.87 32.30 -7.78
N GLN A 212 6.77 32.09 -8.72
CA GLN A 212 6.45 31.44 -9.99
C GLN A 212 5.97 29.99 -9.77
N MET A 213 6.65 29.26 -8.88
CA MET A 213 6.30 27.88 -8.57
C MET A 213 4.94 27.81 -7.88
N PHE A 214 4.65 28.71 -6.94
CA PHE A 214 3.36 28.78 -6.25
C PHE A 214 2.20 28.98 -7.23
N ILE A 215 2.30 29.97 -8.14
CA ILE A 215 1.29 30.27 -9.15
C ILE A 215 1.08 29.05 -10.08
N ARG A 216 2.17 28.44 -10.51
CA ARG A 216 2.14 27.26 -11.36
C ARG A 216 1.44 26.09 -10.67
N MET A 217 1.85 25.76 -9.44
CA MET A 217 1.33 24.65 -8.68
C MET A 217 -0.15 24.83 -8.32
N SER A 218 -0.58 26.06 -7.99
CA SER A 218 -2.00 26.35 -7.73
C SER A 218 -2.87 26.09 -8.98
N LYS A 219 -2.39 26.49 -10.16
CA LYS A 219 -3.11 26.20 -11.43
C LYS A 219 -3.15 24.70 -11.74
N GLU A 220 -2.02 24.00 -11.57
CA GLU A 220 -1.94 22.56 -11.78
C GLU A 220 -2.87 21.80 -10.80
N ALA A 221 -2.90 22.21 -9.53
CA ALA A 221 -3.77 21.64 -8.52
C ALA A 221 -5.26 21.88 -8.82
N LEU A 222 -5.62 23.11 -9.22
CA LEU A 222 -6.98 23.45 -9.61
C LEU A 222 -7.45 22.58 -10.81
N ASN A 223 -6.59 22.41 -11.80
CA ASN A 223 -6.92 21.62 -12.99
C ASN A 223 -7.02 20.12 -12.71
N ALA A 224 -6.14 19.59 -11.84
CA ALA A 224 -6.06 18.16 -11.58
C ALA A 224 -7.04 17.69 -10.49
N PHE A 225 -7.35 18.54 -9.49
CA PHE A 225 -8.09 18.15 -8.28
C PHE A 225 -9.32 19.02 -8.02
N GLY A 226 -9.59 20.03 -8.86
CA GLY A 226 -10.69 20.97 -8.67
C GLY A 226 -10.50 21.97 -7.54
N ASN A 227 -9.34 21.96 -6.85
CA ASN A 227 -8.98 22.86 -5.76
C ASN A 227 -7.51 23.30 -5.91
N GLY A 228 -7.27 24.61 -5.87
CA GLY A 228 -5.94 25.22 -6.02
C GLY A 228 -5.21 25.54 -4.72
N ASP A 229 -5.73 25.11 -3.57
CA ASP A 229 -5.15 25.36 -2.25
C ASP A 229 -3.80 24.66 -2.09
N LEU A 230 -2.81 25.40 -1.61
CA LEU A 230 -1.45 24.92 -1.43
C LEU A 230 -1.00 25.07 0.03
N TYR A 231 -0.16 24.14 0.47
CA TYR A 231 0.57 24.16 1.74
C TYR A 231 2.05 24.26 1.46
N LEU A 232 2.78 24.77 2.44
CA LEU A 232 4.24 24.81 2.43
C LEU A 232 4.79 24.02 3.61
N GLU A 233 5.81 23.18 3.35
CA GLU A 233 6.54 22.44 4.39
C GLU A 233 8.04 22.53 4.15
N LYS A 234 8.84 22.36 5.22
CA LYS A 234 10.28 22.22 5.10
C LYS A 234 10.61 20.99 4.25
N PHE A 235 11.47 21.15 3.25
CA PHE A 235 11.96 20.02 2.47
C PHE A 235 13.16 19.37 3.16
N ILE A 236 13.00 18.15 3.61
CA ILE A 236 14.04 17.35 4.24
C ILE A 236 14.75 16.54 3.16
N ARG A 237 16.03 16.85 2.91
CA ARG A 237 16.79 16.28 1.78
C ARG A 237 17.13 14.82 1.96
N SER A 238 17.46 14.41 3.17
CA SER A 238 17.86 13.05 3.51
C SER A 238 17.15 12.63 4.77
N LEU A 239 16.28 11.63 4.64
CA LEU A 239 15.44 11.19 5.74
C LEU A 239 15.28 9.69 5.77
N ARG A 240 15.09 9.14 6.98
CA ARG A 240 14.59 7.79 7.18
C ARG A 240 13.11 7.84 7.60
N HIS A 241 12.35 6.88 7.10
CA HIS A 241 10.97 6.65 7.50
C HIS A 241 10.97 5.63 8.65
N LEU A 242 10.74 6.11 9.85
CA LEU A 242 10.73 5.30 11.06
C LEU A 242 9.31 5.21 11.61
N GLU A 243 8.98 4.07 12.20
CA GLU A 243 7.66 3.87 12.77
C GLU A 243 7.73 3.06 14.07
N VAL A 244 6.84 3.37 15.00
CA VAL A 244 6.75 2.68 16.29
C VAL A 244 5.48 1.85 16.33
N GLN A 245 5.63 0.54 16.52
CA GLN A 245 4.49 -0.35 16.75
C GLN A 245 3.94 -0.15 18.16
N VAL A 246 2.65 0.15 18.25
CA VAL A 246 1.96 0.31 19.52
C VAL A 246 0.86 -0.73 19.69
N LEU A 247 0.59 -1.09 20.93
CA LEU A 247 -0.50 -1.95 21.35
C LEU A 247 -1.02 -1.47 22.69
N ARG A 248 -2.34 -1.28 22.84
CA ARG A 248 -2.95 -0.81 24.09
C ARG A 248 -4.30 -1.49 24.30
N ASP A 249 -4.59 -1.89 25.55
CA ASP A 249 -5.86 -2.50 25.94
C ASP A 249 -6.90 -1.47 26.41
N LEU A 250 -8.10 -1.95 26.72
CA LEU A 250 -9.20 -1.15 27.27
C LEU A 250 -8.94 -0.62 28.68
N GLN A 251 -8.03 -1.26 29.44
CA GLN A 251 -7.65 -0.89 30.81
C GLN A 251 -6.56 0.18 30.83
N GLY A 252 -5.97 0.51 29.69
CA GLY A 252 -4.93 1.53 29.54
C GLY A 252 -3.50 0.98 29.59
N ASN A 253 -3.31 -0.35 29.67
CA ASN A 253 -1.97 -0.92 29.58
C ASN A 253 -1.45 -0.81 28.14
N SER A 254 -0.31 -0.16 27.97
CA SER A 254 0.27 0.12 26.66
C SER A 254 1.67 -0.45 26.50
N HIS A 255 1.93 -1.07 25.36
CA HIS A 255 3.23 -1.63 24.99
C HIS A 255 3.72 -1.00 23.67
N LEU A 256 5.03 -0.74 23.61
CA LEU A 256 5.72 -0.28 22.41
C LEU A 256 6.58 -1.45 21.91
N LEU A 257 6.22 -1.99 20.75
CA LEU A 257 6.75 -3.26 20.23
C LEU A 257 7.85 -3.03 19.18
N GLY A 258 8.78 -2.14 19.49
CA GLY A 258 9.93 -1.85 18.66
C GLY A 258 9.71 -0.70 17.67
N ILE A 259 10.79 -0.39 16.98
CA ILE A 259 10.85 0.61 15.91
C ILE A 259 11.18 -0.12 14.62
N ARG A 260 10.45 0.17 13.55
CA ARG A 260 10.78 -0.30 12.21
C ARG A 260 11.33 0.83 11.36
N ASP A 261 12.23 0.49 10.46
CA ASP A 261 12.72 1.34 9.39
C ASP A 261 12.08 0.90 8.07
N CYS A 262 11.36 1.79 7.45
CA CYS A 262 10.63 1.58 6.21
C CYS A 262 11.16 2.48 5.08
N SER A 263 12.46 2.84 5.12
CA SER A 263 13.04 3.80 4.18
C SER A 263 13.27 3.24 2.78
N VAL A 264 13.37 1.92 2.62
CA VAL A 264 13.55 1.31 1.30
C VAL A 264 12.20 1.24 0.58
N GLN A 265 11.91 2.28 -0.19
CA GLN A 265 10.64 2.46 -0.88
C GLN A 265 10.84 2.88 -2.33
N ARG A 266 9.85 2.53 -3.16
CA ARG A 266 9.75 2.97 -4.55
C ARG A 266 8.41 3.67 -4.74
N ASN A 267 8.43 4.94 -5.14
CA ASN A 267 7.23 5.75 -5.31
C ASN A 267 6.30 5.72 -4.07
N TYR A 268 6.88 5.88 -2.87
CA TYR A 268 6.20 5.80 -1.56
C TYR A 268 5.64 4.42 -1.21
N GLN A 269 5.94 3.39 -1.98
CA GLN A 269 5.60 2.01 -1.68
C GLN A 269 6.79 1.32 -1.01
N LYS A 270 6.60 0.84 0.21
CA LYS A 270 7.60 0.10 0.98
C LYS A 270 7.93 -1.22 0.26
N LEU A 271 9.20 -1.58 0.16
CA LEU A 271 9.68 -2.83 -0.46
C LEU A 271 10.43 -3.71 0.53
N ILE A 272 11.19 -3.08 1.42
CA ILE A 272 11.90 -3.74 2.53
C ILE A 272 11.62 -2.95 3.79
N GLU A 273 11.23 -3.64 4.82
CA GLU A 273 11.05 -3.12 6.17
C GLU A 273 11.90 -3.93 7.14
N GLU A 274 12.57 -3.26 8.05
CA GLU A 274 13.41 -3.93 9.03
C GLU A 274 13.26 -3.34 10.42
N SER A 275 13.62 -4.10 11.45
CA SER A 275 13.77 -3.55 12.80
C SER A 275 14.85 -2.47 12.75
N ALA A 276 14.55 -1.29 13.30
CA ALA A 276 15.47 -0.16 13.21
C ALA A 276 16.79 -0.47 13.88
N PHE A 277 17.87 -0.23 13.18
CA PHE A 277 19.23 -0.44 13.62
C PHE A 277 20.00 0.90 13.57
N ASP A 278 21.13 0.95 14.26
CA ASP A 278 22.06 2.10 14.27
C ASP A 278 21.38 3.46 14.55
N LEU A 279 20.31 3.46 15.33
CA LEU A 279 19.67 4.68 15.80
C LEU A 279 20.33 5.15 17.09
N PRO A 280 20.68 6.47 17.19
CA PRO A 280 21.13 7.03 18.46
C PRO A 280 20.12 6.77 19.58
N GLN A 281 20.58 6.37 20.76
CA GLN A 281 19.72 6.07 21.92
C GLN A 281 18.77 7.23 22.25
N LYS A 282 19.21 8.47 22.07
CA LYS A 282 18.38 9.68 22.21
C LYS A 282 17.18 9.67 21.27
N ILE A 283 17.38 9.30 20.01
CA ILE A 283 16.33 9.24 18.99
C ILE A 283 15.34 8.12 19.31
N GLN A 284 15.82 6.93 19.66
CA GLN A 284 14.96 5.82 20.09
C GLN A 284 14.09 6.24 21.30
N GLY A 285 14.69 6.85 22.31
CA GLY A 285 13.98 7.33 23.49
C GLY A 285 12.93 8.40 23.18
N GLN A 286 13.20 9.27 22.20
CA GLN A 286 12.21 10.28 21.73
C GLN A 286 11.05 9.62 20.98
N LEU A 287 11.31 8.68 20.08
CA LEU A 287 10.29 7.95 19.32
C LEU A 287 9.32 7.25 20.28
N PHE A 288 9.86 6.49 21.24
CA PHE A 288 9.03 5.81 22.25
C PHE A 288 8.25 6.81 23.13
N LYS A 289 8.91 7.87 23.60
CA LYS A 289 8.26 8.90 24.42
C LYS A 289 7.09 9.56 23.70
N TYR A 290 7.27 9.93 22.44
CA TYR A 290 6.23 10.62 21.67
C TYR A 290 5.09 9.69 21.30
N SER A 291 5.39 8.45 20.92
CA SER A 291 4.37 7.45 20.61
C SER A 291 3.51 7.14 21.84
N ARG A 292 4.14 6.88 22.99
CA ARG A 292 3.41 6.65 24.26
C ARG A 292 2.54 7.84 24.63
N LYS A 293 3.10 9.05 24.56
CA LYS A 293 2.35 10.28 24.89
C LYS A 293 1.14 10.47 23.99
N LEU A 294 1.26 10.12 22.70
CA LEU A 294 0.16 10.22 21.73
C LEU A 294 -0.95 9.24 22.09
N ILE A 295 -0.63 7.94 22.21
CA ILE A 295 -1.64 6.89 22.42
C ILE A 295 -2.32 6.98 23.81
N ASP A 296 -1.61 7.47 24.82
CA ASP A 296 -2.18 7.65 26.15
C ASP A 296 -3.16 8.86 26.15
N GLU A 297 -2.80 9.96 25.47
CA GLU A 297 -3.66 11.16 25.39
C GLU A 297 -4.97 10.93 24.66
N ILE A 298 -4.94 10.13 23.57
CA ILE A 298 -6.15 9.85 22.79
C ILE A 298 -6.92 8.62 23.29
N ASP A 299 -6.49 8.04 24.40
CA ASP A 299 -7.03 6.79 24.94
C ASP A 299 -7.18 5.70 23.88
N TYR A 300 -6.08 5.50 23.11
CA TYR A 300 -6.04 4.57 21.97
C TYR A 300 -6.31 3.13 22.44
N VAL A 301 -6.98 2.33 21.60
CA VAL A 301 -7.22 0.91 21.87
C VAL A 301 -6.86 0.08 20.64
N GLY A 302 -6.24 -1.08 20.85
CA GLY A 302 -5.83 -2.01 19.81
C GLY A 302 -4.39 -1.82 19.34
N ALA A 303 -4.07 -2.43 18.21
CA ALA A 303 -2.80 -2.28 17.52
C ALA A 303 -2.81 -1.06 16.61
N GLY A 304 -1.71 -0.31 16.59
CA GLY A 304 -1.52 0.84 15.71
C GLY A 304 -0.06 1.12 15.47
N THR A 305 0.23 2.06 14.59
CA THR A 305 1.60 2.43 14.24
C THR A 305 1.73 3.94 14.17
N VAL A 306 2.71 4.50 14.89
CA VAL A 306 3.02 5.93 14.86
C VAL A 306 4.22 6.15 13.94
N GLU A 307 4.04 6.87 12.86
CA GLU A 307 5.05 7.11 11.83
C GLU A 307 5.77 8.43 12.00
N PHE A 308 7.08 8.42 11.78
CA PHE A 308 7.97 9.55 11.95
C PHE A 308 8.94 9.70 10.78
N ILE A 309 9.27 10.94 10.48
CA ILE A 309 10.43 11.31 9.65
C ILE A 309 11.62 11.51 10.58
N TYR A 310 12.74 10.84 10.30
CA TYR A 310 14.02 11.11 10.91
C TYR A 310 14.91 11.85 9.92
N ASP A 311 15.14 13.15 10.16
CA ASP A 311 16.05 14.01 9.40
C ASP A 311 17.49 13.65 9.75
N LEU A 312 18.21 13.07 8.80
CA LEU A 312 19.61 12.66 8.97
C LEU A 312 20.55 13.86 9.07
N GLY A 313 20.21 14.99 8.44
CA GLY A 313 21.02 16.21 8.45
C GLY A 313 20.97 16.93 9.80
N GLU A 314 19.79 17.11 10.35
CA GLU A 314 19.59 17.80 11.63
C GLU A 314 19.51 16.85 12.84
N GLN A 315 19.48 15.55 12.63
CA GLN A 315 19.26 14.51 13.66
C GLN A 315 18.03 14.79 14.51
N LYS A 316 16.92 15.14 13.84
CA LYS A 316 15.63 15.43 14.44
C LYS A 316 14.57 14.47 13.92
N ILE A 317 13.57 14.22 14.77
CA ILE A 317 12.40 13.45 14.38
C ILE A 317 11.18 14.34 14.32
N TYR A 318 10.30 14.02 13.36
CA TYR A 318 9.04 14.71 13.16
C TYR A 318 7.93 13.68 13.03
N PHE A 319 6.82 13.89 13.75
CA PHE A 319 5.61 13.10 13.57
C PHE A 319 5.07 13.28 12.15
N MET A 320 4.71 12.19 11.52
CA MET A 320 4.14 12.19 10.17
C MET A 320 2.63 11.88 10.23
N GLU A 321 2.30 10.71 10.75
CA GLU A 321 0.91 10.25 10.88
C GLU A 321 0.81 9.08 11.87
N MET A 322 -0.42 8.65 12.14
CA MET A 322 -0.68 7.41 12.88
C MET A 322 -1.65 6.55 12.07
N ASN A 323 -1.23 5.32 11.79
CA ASN A 323 -2.10 4.32 11.19
C ASN A 323 -2.88 3.60 12.30
N THR A 324 -4.19 3.74 12.25
CA THR A 324 -5.11 3.18 13.26
C THR A 324 -5.55 1.76 12.90
N ARG A 325 -4.62 0.93 12.52
CA ARG A 325 -4.81 -0.46 12.07
C ARG A 325 -3.52 -1.26 12.21
N LEU A 326 -3.63 -2.56 11.93
CA LEU A 326 -2.47 -3.40 11.69
C LEU A 326 -1.75 -2.97 10.40
N GLN A 327 -0.43 -3.01 10.40
CA GLN A 327 0.40 -2.75 9.22
C GLN A 327 0.83 -4.05 8.54
N VAL A 328 1.16 -4.00 7.23
CA VAL A 328 1.68 -5.15 6.48
C VAL A 328 2.92 -5.69 7.16
N GLU A 329 3.85 -4.82 7.54
CA GLU A 329 5.15 -5.08 8.15
C GLU A 329 5.12 -5.39 9.65
N HIS A 330 3.93 -5.64 10.23
CA HIS A 330 3.83 -6.05 11.65
C HIS A 330 4.67 -7.29 12.01
N PRO A 331 4.90 -8.26 11.08
CA PRO A 331 5.69 -9.44 11.39
C PRO A 331 7.13 -9.14 11.81
N VAL A 332 7.70 -8.03 11.34
CA VAL A 332 9.04 -7.57 11.76
C VAL A 332 9.06 -7.34 13.29
N SER A 333 8.06 -6.62 13.81
CA SER A 333 7.94 -6.40 15.26
C SER A 333 7.64 -7.69 16.02
N GLU A 334 6.81 -8.57 15.47
CA GLU A 334 6.50 -9.87 16.10
C GLU A 334 7.76 -10.73 16.26
N MET A 335 8.58 -10.85 15.21
CA MET A 335 9.78 -11.69 15.24
C MET A 335 10.85 -11.16 16.20
N VAL A 336 10.98 -9.83 16.33
CA VAL A 336 11.96 -9.23 17.24
C VAL A 336 11.48 -9.26 18.69
N THR A 337 10.17 -9.09 18.95
CA THR A 337 9.66 -8.96 20.32
C THR A 337 9.11 -10.24 20.91
N GLY A 338 8.84 -11.23 20.07
CA GLY A 338 8.17 -12.48 20.48
C GLY A 338 6.67 -12.30 20.76
N VAL A 339 6.09 -11.12 20.46
CA VAL A 339 4.67 -10.83 20.69
C VAL A 339 3.92 -11.00 19.37
N ASP A 340 2.96 -11.91 19.33
CA ASP A 340 2.04 -12.07 18.20
C ASP A 340 0.95 -10.98 18.26
N LEU A 341 1.05 -9.97 17.41
CA LEU A 341 0.17 -8.81 17.39
C LEU A 341 -1.27 -9.15 17.03
N VAL A 342 -1.48 -10.05 16.07
CA VAL A 342 -2.83 -10.44 15.63
C VAL A 342 -3.53 -11.21 16.75
N ASN A 343 -2.81 -12.10 17.44
CA ASN A 343 -3.32 -12.80 18.61
C ASN A 343 -3.66 -11.83 19.74
N GLN A 344 -2.84 -10.78 19.95
CA GLN A 344 -3.15 -9.75 20.94
C GLN A 344 -4.35 -8.89 20.52
N GLN A 345 -4.59 -8.64 19.25
CA GLN A 345 -5.81 -7.94 18.80
C GLN A 345 -7.08 -8.73 19.19
N PHE A 346 -7.08 -10.05 18.99
CA PHE A 346 -8.18 -10.91 19.47
C PHE A 346 -8.32 -10.87 20.99
N SER A 347 -7.20 -10.89 21.72
CA SER A 347 -7.18 -10.83 23.19
C SER A 347 -7.78 -9.52 23.69
N VAL A 348 -7.35 -8.38 23.15
CA VAL A 348 -7.89 -7.04 23.49
C VAL A 348 -9.38 -6.95 23.14
N ALA A 349 -9.79 -7.47 21.98
CA ALA A 349 -11.19 -7.47 21.56
C ALA A 349 -12.10 -8.32 22.45
N LYS A 350 -11.56 -9.35 23.12
CA LYS A 350 -12.26 -10.12 24.17
C LYS A 350 -12.27 -9.43 25.54
N GLY A 351 -11.67 -8.23 25.66
CA GLY A 351 -11.58 -7.47 26.91
C GLY A 351 -10.45 -7.90 27.84
N ASN A 352 -9.53 -8.76 27.39
CA ASN A 352 -8.41 -9.20 28.19
C ASN A 352 -7.41 -8.06 28.41
N SER A 353 -6.78 -8.07 29.60
CA SER A 353 -5.72 -7.11 29.93
C SER A 353 -4.38 -7.52 29.32
N LEU A 354 -3.62 -6.52 28.89
CA LEU A 354 -2.22 -6.65 28.49
C LEU A 354 -1.25 -6.50 29.68
N GLU A 355 -1.78 -6.38 30.92
CA GLU A 355 -0.95 -6.35 32.13
C GLU A 355 -0.10 -7.62 32.21
N GLY A 356 1.22 -7.45 32.36
CA GLY A 356 2.15 -8.57 32.41
C GLY A 356 2.56 -9.14 31.04
N LEU A 357 2.14 -8.55 29.92
CA LEU A 357 2.67 -8.92 28.62
C LEU A 357 4.18 -8.67 28.58
N GLU A 358 4.95 -9.75 28.45
CA GLU A 358 6.40 -9.66 28.36
C GLU A 358 6.83 -9.31 26.93
N VAL A 359 7.56 -8.21 26.81
CA VAL A 359 8.17 -7.79 25.55
C VAL A 359 9.68 -7.95 25.68
N ARG A 360 10.25 -8.86 24.91
CA ARG A 360 11.69 -9.20 24.99
C ARG A 360 12.36 -8.98 23.62
N PRO A 361 12.69 -7.74 23.23
CA PRO A 361 13.34 -7.49 21.95
C PRO A 361 14.68 -8.24 21.88
N ASN A 362 14.86 -9.01 20.79
CA ASN A 362 16.06 -9.76 20.54
C ASN A 362 16.33 -9.88 19.05
N GLY A 363 17.60 -9.78 18.67
CA GLY A 363 18.04 -9.94 17.30
C GLY A 363 17.55 -8.82 16.36
N HIS A 364 17.51 -9.16 15.09
CA HIS A 364 17.10 -8.28 14.01
C HIS A 364 16.17 -9.02 13.05
N ALA A 365 15.08 -8.39 12.64
CA ALA A 365 14.16 -8.93 11.65
C ALA A 365 14.06 -8.00 10.44
N MET A 366 13.91 -8.61 9.26
CA MET A 366 13.78 -7.92 7.99
C MET A 366 12.69 -8.59 7.14
N GLU A 367 11.76 -7.80 6.62
CA GLU A 367 10.69 -8.22 5.74
C GLU A 367 10.96 -7.77 4.31
N LEU A 368 10.69 -8.66 3.36
CA LEU A 368 10.65 -8.38 1.94
C LEU A 368 9.22 -8.52 1.45
N ARG A 369 8.70 -7.48 0.79
CA ARG A 369 7.44 -7.58 0.04
C ARG A 369 7.70 -8.12 -1.34
N ILE A 370 7.11 -9.26 -1.63
CA ILE A 370 7.17 -9.86 -2.97
C ILE A 370 5.90 -9.47 -3.72
N ASN A 371 6.08 -8.67 -4.76
CA ASN A 371 5.00 -8.11 -5.58
C ASN A 371 4.99 -8.73 -6.97
N ALA A 372 3.81 -8.96 -7.52
CA ALA A 372 3.59 -9.36 -8.90
C ALA A 372 3.85 -8.17 -9.84
N GLU A 373 5.10 -8.00 -10.25
CA GLU A 373 5.58 -6.88 -11.05
C GLU A 373 6.67 -7.33 -12.02
N ARG A 374 6.58 -6.89 -13.26
CA ARG A 374 7.67 -7.03 -14.23
C ARG A 374 8.48 -5.76 -14.34
N VAL A 375 9.75 -5.93 -14.60
CA VAL A 375 10.67 -4.83 -14.89
C VAL A 375 10.59 -4.49 -16.38
N ASP A 376 10.47 -3.20 -16.69
CA ASP A 376 10.38 -2.67 -18.06
C ASP A 376 11.14 -1.34 -18.16
N LEU A 377 11.19 -0.75 -19.35
CA LEU A 377 11.74 0.58 -19.58
C LEU A 377 10.63 1.57 -19.94
N ASP A 378 10.72 2.78 -19.42
CA ASP A 378 9.89 3.88 -19.90
C ASP A 378 10.42 4.46 -21.22
N SER A 379 9.73 5.47 -21.74
CA SER A 379 10.12 6.14 -23.00
C SER A 379 11.48 6.85 -22.94
N SER A 380 11.99 7.14 -21.73
CA SER A 380 13.32 7.73 -21.50
C SER A 380 14.43 6.67 -21.38
N GLY A 381 14.08 5.38 -21.37
CA GLY A 381 15.01 4.29 -21.10
C GLY A 381 15.29 4.05 -19.62
N SER A 382 14.53 4.68 -18.73
CA SER A 382 14.62 4.45 -17.29
C SER A 382 13.83 3.24 -16.84
N LEU A 383 14.25 2.60 -15.75
CA LEU A 383 13.55 1.45 -15.16
C LEU A 383 12.13 1.83 -14.75
N ARG A 384 11.17 1.03 -15.19
CA ARG A 384 9.77 1.08 -14.81
C ARG A 384 9.34 -0.29 -14.28
N PHE A 385 8.51 -0.31 -13.26
CA PHE A 385 7.91 -1.51 -12.68
C PHE A 385 6.42 -1.50 -12.99
N VAL A 386 5.98 -2.55 -13.64
CA VAL A 386 4.60 -2.66 -14.15
C VAL A 386 3.95 -3.87 -13.49
N PRO A 387 2.73 -3.73 -12.94
CA PRO A 387 1.99 -4.87 -12.42
C PRO A 387 1.91 -6.02 -13.42
N ASP A 388 2.07 -7.24 -12.92
CA ASP A 388 2.06 -8.46 -13.75
C ASP A 388 1.04 -9.48 -13.22
N PRO A 389 -0.28 -9.17 -13.29
CA PRO A 389 -1.33 -10.11 -12.90
C PRO A 389 -1.36 -11.30 -13.84
N GLY A 390 -1.73 -12.46 -13.30
CA GLY A 390 -1.77 -13.68 -14.10
C GLY A 390 -1.84 -14.94 -13.27
N ARG A 391 -1.73 -16.09 -13.93
CA ARG A 391 -1.77 -17.40 -13.29
C ARG A 391 -0.37 -17.82 -12.83
N VAL A 392 -0.24 -18.12 -11.56
CA VAL A 392 0.96 -18.71 -10.96
C VAL A 392 1.02 -20.19 -11.33
N THR A 393 2.05 -20.61 -12.05
CA THR A 393 2.23 -22.02 -12.46
C THR A 393 3.00 -22.81 -11.42
N GLU A 394 3.94 -22.18 -10.72
CA GLU A 394 4.68 -22.76 -9.61
C GLU A 394 4.88 -21.71 -8.53
N ALA A 395 4.56 -22.03 -7.27
CA ALA A 395 4.90 -21.26 -6.10
C ALA A 395 5.50 -22.20 -5.06
N TYR A 396 6.76 -21.99 -4.73
CA TYR A 396 7.48 -22.81 -3.77
C TYR A 396 8.21 -21.92 -2.75
N PHE A 397 7.81 -22.04 -1.49
CA PHE A 397 8.40 -21.39 -0.34
C PHE A 397 8.86 -22.48 0.63
N PRO A 398 10.16 -22.79 0.72
CA PRO A 398 10.65 -23.83 1.62
C PRO A 398 10.40 -23.45 3.09
N ALA A 399 10.00 -24.44 3.90
CA ALA A 399 9.91 -24.23 5.35
C ALA A 399 11.35 -24.15 5.92
N GLU A 400 11.61 -23.12 6.72
CA GLU A 400 12.93 -22.89 7.30
C GLU A 400 12.83 -22.22 8.67
N GLU A 401 13.72 -22.58 9.57
CA GLU A 401 13.86 -21.94 10.87
C GLU A 401 14.29 -20.48 10.68
N ASN A 402 13.77 -19.57 11.49
CA ASN A 402 14.02 -18.12 11.43
C ASN A 402 13.52 -17.41 10.15
N ILE A 403 12.80 -18.11 9.28
CA ILE A 403 12.09 -17.52 8.15
C ILE A 403 10.58 -17.73 8.33
N ARG A 404 9.84 -16.63 8.29
CA ARG A 404 8.37 -16.65 8.22
C ARG A 404 7.93 -16.23 6.84
N VAL A 405 7.02 -16.99 6.25
CA VAL A 405 6.39 -16.62 4.98
C VAL A 405 4.89 -16.47 5.19
N ILE A 406 4.36 -15.33 4.76
CA ILE A 406 2.92 -15.07 4.67
C ILE A 406 2.61 -14.96 3.18
N GLN A 407 2.06 -16.02 2.60
CA GLN A 407 1.81 -16.08 1.15
C GLN A 407 0.35 -15.86 0.82
N ALA A 408 0.10 -15.30 -0.36
CA ALA A 408 -1.23 -15.15 -0.96
C ALA A 408 -1.45 -16.11 -2.14
N VAL A 409 -0.41 -16.78 -2.60
CA VAL A 409 -0.42 -17.60 -3.81
C VAL A 409 0.13 -19.00 -3.56
N THR A 410 -0.37 -19.95 -4.34
CA THR A 410 0.11 -21.33 -4.46
C THR A 410 0.04 -21.73 -5.93
N ASN A 411 0.43 -22.96 -6.25
CA ASN A 411 0.33 -23.49 -7.61
C ASN A 411 -1.11 -23.38 -8.14
N GLY A 412 -1.26 -22.77 -9.31
CA GLY A 412 -2.56 -22.55 -9.96
C GLY A 412 -3.29 -21.29 -9.54
N SER A 413 -2.83 -20.56 -8.51
CA SER A 413 -3.46 -19.31 -8.07
C SER A 413 -3.53 -18.29 -9.20
N MET A 414 -4.64 -17.54 -9.27
CA MET A 414 -4.78 -16.37 -10.13
C MET A 414 -4.48 -15.11 -9.30
N VAL A 415 -3.56 -14.29 -9.78
CA VAL A 415 -3.31 -12.94 -9.25
C VAL A 415 -4.18 -11.96 -10.06
N PRO A 416 -5.25 -11.40 -9.48
CA PRO A 416 -6.20 -10.56 -10.22
C PRO A 416 -5.66 -9.14 -10.43
N PRO A 417 -6.09 -8.44 -11.47
CA PRO A 417 -5.63 -7.08 -11.80
C PRO A 417 -6.31 -5.98 -10.96
N PHE A 418 -7.29 -6.31 -10.11
CA PHE A 418 -8.18 -5.35 -9.45
C PHE A 418 -7.64 -4.81 -8.12
N TYR A 419 -6.63 -5.45 -7.54
CA TYR A 419 -6.14 -5.19 -6.19
C TYR A 419 -4.64 -4.85 -6.19
N ASP A 420 -4.01 -4.86 -5.01
CA ASP A 420 -2.56 -4.69 -4.89
C ASP A 420 -1.78 -5.88 -5.44
N SER A 421 -0.49 -5.66 -5.69
CA SER A 421 0.41 -6.65 -6.30
C SER A 421 1.08 -7.61 -5.30
N LEU A 422 0.83 -7.48 -3.99
CA LEU A 422 1.51 -8.26 -2.96
C LEU A 422 1.09 -9.74 -3.02
N VAL A 423 2.05 -10.63 -3.29
CA VAL A 423 1.83 -12.09 -3.39
C VAL A 423 2.47 -12.87 -2.25
N ALA A 424 3.49 -12.32 -1.60
CA ALA A 424 4.09 -12.90 -0.40
C ALA A 424 4.85 -11.85 0.41
N GLN A 425 4.94 -12.09 1.72
CA GLN A 425 5.87 -11.46 2.65
C GLN A 425 6.86 -12.52 3.10
N ILE A 426 8.15 -12.21 3.02
CA ILE A 426 9.23 -13.10 3.48
C ILE A 426 9.98 -12.36 4.56
N ILE A 427 9.93 -12.89 5.78
CA ILE A 427 10.50 -12.26 6.96
C ILE A 427 11.60 -13.16 7.52
N ALA A 428 12.82 -12.64 7.64
CA ALA A 428 13.92 -13.32 8.31
C ALA A 428 14.20 -12.71 9.67
N TRP A 429 14.59 -13.54 10.62
CA TRP A 429 15.15 -13.13 11.89
C TRP A 429 16.57 -13.68 12.04
N GLY A 430 17.51 -12.83 12.46
CA GLY A 430 18.89 -13.20 12.78
C GLY A 430 19.30 -12.60 14.13
N GLU A 431 20.42 -13.07 14.68
CA GLU A 431 21.00 -12.49 15.90
C GLU A 431 21.41 -11.03 15.67
N ASP A 432 21.78 -10.70 14.44
CA ASP A 432 22.06 -9.34 13.99
C ASP A 432 21.55 -9.10 12.55
N ARG A 433 21.70 -7.85 12.07
CA ARG A 433 21.26 -7.44 10.72
C ARG A 433 21.95 -8.19 9.60
N LYS A 434 23.24 -8.48 9.77
CA LYS A 434 24.03 -9.17 8.76
C LYS A 434 23.53 -10.60 8.57
N GLU A 435 23.28 -11.31 9.64
CA GLU A 435 22.72 -12.67 9.60
C GLU A 435 21.34 -12.69 8.96
N ALA A 436 20.45 -11.72 9.28
CA ALA A 436 19.15 -11.61 8.64
C ALA A 436 19.27 -11.41 7.12
N ILE A 437 20.22 -10.60 6.64
CA ILE A 437 20.49 -10.41 5.21
C ILE A 437 21.01 -11.71 4.56
N GLU A 438 21.95 -12.40 5.22
CA GLU A 438 22.53 -13.65 4.71
C GLU A 438 21.45 -14.75 4.61
N LEU A 439 20.59 -14.88 5.63
CA LEU A 439 19.45 -15.80 5.61
C LEU A 439 18.48 -15.49 4.46
N LEU A 440 18.14 -14.23 4.25
CA LEU A 440 17.27 -13.83 3.14
C LEU A 440 17.88 -14.15 1.78
N LEU A 441 19.16 -13.85 1.57
CA LEU A 441 19.85 -14.13 0.30
C LEU A 441 19.88 -15.63 0.00
N ASP A 442 20.21 -16.45 0.99
CA ASP A 442 20.19 -17.90 0.84
C ASP A 442 18.77 -18.42 0.57
N TYR A 443 17.79 -17.97 1.36
CA TYR A 443 16.40 -18.35 1.20
C TYR A 443 15.85 -18.01 -0.18
N LEU A 444 16.05 -16.76 -0.65
CA LEU A 444 15.58 -16.30 -1.95
C LEU A 444 16.19 -17.10 -3.12
N SER A 445 17.34 -17.73 -2.94
CA SER A 445 17.95 -18.59 -3.97
C SER A 445 17.11 -19.85 -4.24
N ARG A 446 16.26 -20.26 -3.31
CA ARG A 446 15.43 -21.48 -3.32
C ARG A 446 13.94 -21.20 -3.52
N VAL A 447 13.49 -19.95 -3.37
CA VAL A 447 12.11 -19.54 -3.67
C VAL A 447 11.85 -19.61 -5.17
N LYS A 448 10.67 -20.10 -5.54
CA LYS A 448 10.22 -20.11 -6.94
C LYS A 448 8.81 -19.53 -7.03
N ILE A 449 8.62 -18.60 -7.94
CA ILE A 449 7.32 -18.05 -8.33
C ILE A 449 7.34 -17.94 -9.86
N HIS A 450 6.68 -18.85 -10.54
CA HIS A 450 6.65 -18.91 -11.99
C HIS A 450 5.24 -18.63 -12.53
N GLY A 451 5.15 -18.21 -13.78
CA GLY A 451 3.91 -17.88 -14.46
C GLY A 451 3.55 -16.38 -14.40
N ILE A 452 4.11 -15.66 -13.43
CA ILE A 452 4.08 -14.21 -13.30
C ILE A 452 5.50 -13.70 -13.01
N SER A 453 5.77 -12.44 -13.35
CA SER A 453 7.00 -11.78 -12.93
C SER A 453 6.85 -11.21 -11.53
N THR A 454 7.94 -11.20 -10.76
CA THR A 454 7.97 -10.61 -9.43
C THR A 454 9.20 -9.72 -9.24
N ASN A 455 9.18 -8.94 -8.15
CA ASN A 455 10.32 -8.12 -7.74
C ASN A 455 11.43 -8.90 -7.00
N LEU A 456 11.43 -10.24 -7.02
CA LEU A 456 12.45 -11.09 -6.36
C LEU A 456 13.87 -10.72 -6.75
N VAL A 457 14.12 -10.49 -8.04
CA VAL A 457 15.46 -10.11 -8.53
C VAL A 457 15.88 -8.76 -7.96
N LEU A 458 14.97 -7.78 -7.91
CA LEU A 458 15.26 -6.49 -7.30
C LEU A 458 15.57 -6.64 -5.80
N ALA A 459 14.81 -7.45 -5.08
CA ALA A 459 15.06 -7.72 -3.66
C ALA A 459 16.47 -8.32 -3.45
N LYS A 460 16.87 -9.32 -4.25
CA LYS A 460 18.23 -9.87 -4.23
C LYS A 460 19.31 -8.80 -4.49
N ARG A 461 19.09 -7.93 -5.49
CA ARG A 461 20.02 -6.84 -5.81
C ARG A 461 20.16 -5.81 -4.69
N ILE A 462 19.06 -5.49 -3.99
CA ILE A 462 19.09 -4.59 -2.82
C ILE A 462 19.90 -5.25 -1.70
N LEU A 463 19.62 -6.49 -1.35
CA LEU A 463 20.32 -7.21 -0.28
C LEU A 463 21.83 -7.39 -0.55
N GLN A 464 22.24 -7.43 -1.83
CA GLN A 464 23.63 -7.54 -2.25
C GLN A 464 24.35 -6.20 -2.36
N ASP A 465 23.62 -5.08 -2.37
CA ASP A 465 24.20 -3.75 -2.52
C ASP A 465 24.96 -3.34 -1.26
N GLN A 466 26.19 -2.85 -1.43
CA GLN A 466 27.06 -2.49 -0.32
C GLN A 466 26.49 -1.36 0.52
N ASP A 467 25.90 -0.31 -0.10
CA ASP A 467 25.31 0.80 0.64
C ASP A 467 24.17 0.30 1.54
N PHE A 468 23.35 -0.64 1.05
CA PHE A 468 22.29 -1.26 1.84
C PHE A 468 22.86 -2.07 3.01
N GLN A 469 23.85 -2.93 2.74
CA GLN A 469 24.48 -3.76 3.79
C GLN A 469 25.13 -2.93 4.89
N GLU A 470 25.77 -1.80 4.53
CA GLU A 470 26.40 -0.87 5.46
C GLU A 470 25.42 0.09 6.16
N GLY A 471 24.14 0.08 5.75
CA GLY A 471 23.12 0.98 6.32
C GLY A 471 23.16 2.41 5.77
N ASN A 472 23.87 2.63 4.68
CA ASN A 472 24.04 3.93 4.01
C ASN A 472 22.86 4.23 3.07
N PHE A 473 21.64 4.29 3.59
CA PHE A 473 20.46 4.56 2.80
C PHE A 473 19.48 5.54 3.44
N ASP A 474 18.69 6.17 2.62
CA ASP A 474 17.56 7.02 2.96
C ASP A 474 16.38 6.69 2.02
N THR A 475 15.28 7.42 2.09
CA THR A 475 14.10 7.18 1.23
C THR A 475 14.36 7.38 -0.27
N ARG A 476 15.53 7.91 -0.68
CA ARG A 476 15.95 8.06 -2.09
C ARG A 476 16.91 6.96 -2.55
N TYR A 477 17.24 6.02 -1.68
CA TYR A 477 18.23 4.97 -1.92
C TYR A 477 18.03 4.26 -3.26
N LEU A 478 16.80 3.83 -3.59
CA LEU A 478 16.54 3.11 -4.83
C LEU A 478 16.84 3.92 -6.09
N LYS A 479 16.66 5.25 -6.05
CA LYS A 479 17.04 6.11 -7.18
C LYS A 479 18.55 6.05 -7.43
N GLY A 480 19.35 6.01 -6.37
CA GLY A 480 20.81 5.83 -6.44
C GLY A 480 21.18 4.44 -6.95
N LEU A 481 20.53 3.39 -6.42
CA LEU A 481 20.76 2.02 -6.85
C LEU A 481 20.45 1.83 -8.34
N PHE A 482 19.31 2.33 -8.83
CA PHE A 482 18.93 2.22 -10.24
C PHE A 482 19.89 2.91 -11.21
N SER A 483 20.62 3.92 -10.76
CA SER A 483 21.68 4.54 -11.58
C SER A 483 22.95 3.69 -11.71
N ARG A 484 23.10 2.66 -10.86
CA ARG A 484 24.27 1.74 -10.83
C ARG A 484 23.97 0.37 -11.46
N ILE A 485 22.71 0.01 -11.60
CA ILE A 485 22.28 -1.28 -12.16
C ILE A 485 22.08 -1.13 -13.67
N SER A 486 22.52 -2.15 -14.44
CA SER A 486 22.18 -2.27 -15.85
C SER A 486 20.69 -2.63 -16.00
N PRO A 487 19.86 -1.75 -16.61
CA PRO A 487 18.44 -2.05 -16.80
C PRO A 487 18.21 -3.33 -17.61
N GLN A 488 19.02 -3.58 -18.62
CA GLN A 488 18.89 -4.74 -19.51
C GLN A 488 19.19 -6.05 -18.76
N GLU A 489 20.18 -6.03 -17.85
CA GLU A 489 20.48 -7.20 -17.02
C GLU A 489 19.35 -7.50 -16.05
N LEU A 490 18.82 -6.48 -15.37
CA LEU A 490 17.71 -6.64 -14.43
C LEU A 490 16.46 -7.20 -15.12
N ILE A 491 16.13 -6.71 -16.32
CA ILE A 491 15.02 -7.22 -17.13
C ILE A 491 15.25 -8.69 -17.52
N LYS A 492 16.46 -9.01 -17.97
CA LYS A 492 16.81 -10.38 -18.38
C LYS A 492 16.72 -11.35 -17.20
N GLU A 493 17.25 -10.97 -16.05
CA GLU A 493 17.21 -11.79 -14.84
C GLU A 493 15.77 -11.98 -14.34
N SER A 494 14.96 -10.92 -14.34
CA SER A 494 13.55 -10.98 -13.95
C SER A 494 12.72 -11.93 -14.83
N LYS A 495 12.98 -11.93 -16.15
CA LYS A 495 12.33 -12.87 -17.08
C LYS A 495 12.75 -14.31 -16.84
N LEU A 496 14.03 -14.56 -16.53
CA LEU A 496 14.53 -15.90 -16.21
C LEU A 496 13.92 -16.42 -14.89
N GLU A 497 13.82 -15.57 -13.88
CA GLU A 497 13.22 -15.88 -12.58
C GLU A 497 11.74 -16.25 -12.71
N ALA A 498 11.00 -15.61 -13.61
CA ALA A 498 9.59 -15.92 -13.89
C ALA A 498 9.37 -17.28 -14.59
N GLY A 499 10.41 -18.07 -14.80
CA GLY A 499 10.35 -19.39 -15.44
C GLY A 499 10.55 -19.40 -16.95
N GLY A 500 11.03 -18.30 -17.53
CA GLY A 500 11.36 -18.19 -18.96
C GLY A 500 10.17 -18.25 -19.93
N ALA A 501 8.98 -18.56 -19.43
CA ALA A 501 7.76 -18.75 -20.19
C ALA A 501 6.82 -17.53 -20.16
N ALA A 502 7.31 -16.36 -19.74
CA ALA A 502 6.54 -15.14 -19.94
C ALA A 502 6.26 -15.04 -21.44
N ASN A 503 5.00 -15.17 -21.83
CA ASN A 503 4.50 -15.13 -23.21
C ASN A 503 5.12 -13.94 -23.96
N SER A 504 6.29 -14.16 -24.54
CA SER A 504 6.90 -13.19 -25.44
C SER A 504 6.04 -13.20 -26.70
N LEU A 505 5.25 -12.12 -26.89
CA LEU A 505 4.65 -11.88 -28.18
C LEU A 505 5.77 -11.90 -29.22
N ASP A 506 5.64 -12.72 -30.23
CA ASP A 506 6.55 -12.76 -31.38
C ASP A 506 5.94 -12.01 -32.58
N GLU A 507 6.72 -11.80 -33.63
CA GLU A 507 6.23 -11.12 -34.82
C GLU A 507 5.04 -11.84 -35.48
N SER A 508 4.91 -13.15 -35.30
CA SER A 508 3.80 -13.94 -35.87
C SER A 508 2.49 -13.68 -35.12
N SER A 509 2.56 -13.36 -33.83
CA SER A 509 1.38 -13.07 -33.01
C SER A 509 0.70 -11.75 -33.36
N VAL A 510 1.45 -10.77 -33.89
CA VAL A 510 0.95 -9.43 -34.23
C VAL A 510 0.52 -9.28 -35.71
N ARG A 511 0.62 -10.33 -36.52
CA ARG A 511 0.14 -10.34 -37.92
C ARG A 511 -0.98 -11.35 -38.13
N PHE A 512 -1.91 -11.04 -39.05
CA PHE A 512 -2.80 -12.05 -39.62
C PHE A 512 -2.12 -12.78 -40.76
N GLU A 513 -2.25 -14.11 -40.82
CA GLU A 513 -1.71 -14.90 -41.94
C GLU A 513 -2.30 -14.40 -43.26
N ASN A 514 -1.42 -14.13 -44.25
CA ASN A 514 -1.76 -13.71 -45.58
C ASN A 514 -2.56 -12.38 -45.70
N SER A 515 -2.48 -11.49 -44.72
CA SER A 515 -3.19 -10.22 -44.68
C SER A 515 -2.24 -9.02 -44.58
N LYS A 516 -2.71 -7.84 -45.03
CA LYS A 516 -2.06 -6.54 -44.77
C LYS A 516 -2.41 -5.99 -43.39
N GLU A 517 -3.27 -6.69 -42.64
CA GLU A 517 -3.73 -6.30 -41.33
C GLU A 517 -2.79 -6.75 -40.25
N TRP A 518 -2.65 -5.91 -39.24
CA TRP A 518 -1.89 -6.14 -38.03
C TRP A 518 -2.82 -6.17 -36.83
N LYS A 519 -2.42 -6.93 -35.80
CA LYS A 519 -3.11 -7.06 -34.53
C LYS A 519 -2.43 -6.21 -33.48
N ILE A 520 -3.20 -5.55 -32.64
CA ILE A 520 -2.72 -4.99 -31.37
C ILE A 520 -3.38 -5.82 -30.27
N LEU A 521 -2.57 -6.61 -29.61
CA LEU A 521 -2.99 -7.51 -28.54
C LEU A 521 -2.79 -6.82 -27.19
N SER A 522 -3.55 -7.20 -26.16
CA SER A 522 -3.28 -6.70 -24.80
C SER A 522 -1.95 -7.24 -24.29
N PRO A 523 -0.99 -6.38 -23.88
CA PRO A 523 0.29 -6.85 -23.33
C PRO A 523 0.19 -7.40 -21.92
N GLN A 524 -0.96 -7.18 -21.25
CA GLN A 524 -1.21 -7.59 -19.86
C GLN A 524 -2.70 -7.72 -19.60
N MET A 525 -3.07 -8.37 -18.48
CA MET A 525 -4.44 -8.36 -17.97
C MET A 525 -4.74 -7.01 -17.30
N GLY A 526 -5.95 -6.46 -17.49
CA GLY A 526 -6.37 -5.21 -16.85
C GLY A 526 -7.67 -4.66 -17.37
N GLY A 527 -8.12 -3.54 -16.81
CA GLY A 527 -9.23 -2.73 -17.33
C GLY A 527 -8.77 -1.91 -18.53
N PHE A 528 -9.48 -2.00 -19.65
CA PHE A 528 -9.19 -1.26 -20.87
C PHE A 528 -9.94 0.08 -20.86
N TYR A 529 -9.21 1.19 -21.10
CA TYR A 529 -9.77 2.53 -21.17
C TYR A 529 -9.37 3.20 -22.47
N ARG A 530 -10.35 3.72 -23.19
CA ARG A 530 -10.14 4.41 -24.46
C ARG A 530 -9.65 5.84 -24.30
N SER A 531 -9.85 6.44 -23.11
CA SER A 531 -9.51 7.83 -22.82
C SER A 531 -8.93 7.98 -21.39
N PRO A 532 -8.15 9.04 -21.12
CA PRO A 532 -7.62 9.31 -19.78
C PRO A 532 -8.66 9.68 -18.73
N SER A 533 -9.83 10.15 -19.13
CA SER A 533 -10.98 10.42 -18.26
C SER A 533 -12.28 10.30 -19.05
N PRO A 534 -13.44 10.09 -18.38
CA PRO A 534 -14.74 9.99 -19.05
C PRO A 534 -15.14 11.23 -19.89
N GLU A 535 -14.54 12.39 -19.58
CA GLU A 535 -14.83 13.67 -20.23
C GLU A 535 -13.90 13.97 -21.43
N THR A 536 -12.85 13.15 -21.63
CA THR A 536 -11.89 13.32 -22.71
C THR A 536 -12.22 12.41 -23.90
N PRO A 537 -11.97 12.86 -25.14
CA PRO A 537 -12.16 12.00 -26.32
C PRO A 537 -11.24 10.79 -26.27
N ALA A 538 -11.64 9.72 -26.96
CA ALA A 538 -10.82 8.52 -27.13
C ALA A 538 -9.45 8.89 -27.73
N LEU A 539 -8.39 8.23 -27.25
CA LEU A 539 -7.02 8.42 -27.74
C LEU A 539 -6.90 8.09 -29.24
N VAL A 540 -7.60 7.04 -29.68
CA VAL A 540 -7.72 6.66 -31.09
C VAL A 540 -9.12 6.15 -31.38
N GLU A 541 -9.55 6.33 -32.66
CA GLU A 541 -10.81 5.85 -33.22
C GLU A 541 -10.54 5.09 -34.53
N GLU A 542 -11.55 4.41 -35.05
CA GLU A 542 -11.48 3.83 -36.39
C GLU A 542 -11.18 4.92 -37.43
N GLY A 543 -10.19 4.69 -38.28
CA GLY A 543 -9.67 5.67 -39.24
C GLY A 543 -8.48 6.49 -38.73
N SER A 544 -8.17 6.49 -37.43
CA SER A 544 -7.00 7.19 -36.89
C SER A 544 -5.69 6.69 -37.49
N VAL A 545 -4.82 7.63 -37.85
CA VAL A 545 -3.46 7.33 -38.35
C VAL A 545 -2.50 7.39 -37.15
N ILE A 546 -1.75 6.33 -36.94
CA ILE A 546 -0.87 6.14 -35.78
C ILE A 546 0.56 5.81 -36.20
N ASN A 547 1.50 6.07 -35.32
CA ASN A 547 2.89 5.63 -35.38
C ASN A 547 3.27 4.89 -34.09
N LEU A 548 4.54 4.49 -33.98
CA LEU A 548 5.02 3.72 -32.81
C LEU A 548 4.77 4.41 -31.46
N GLN A 549 4.76 5.74 -31.41
CA GLN A 549 4.67 6.51 -30.17
C GLN A 549 3.25 7.02 -29.88
N THR A 550 2.31 6.82 -30.81
CA THR A 550 0.93 7.28 -30.63
C THR A 550 0.27 6.51 -29.48
N PRO A 551 -0.23 7.18 -28.43
CA PRO A 551 -1.02 6.54 -27.40
C PRO A 551 -2.30 5.92 -27.97
N LEU A 552 -2.57 4.67 -27.67
CA LEU A 552 -3.71 3.91 -28.20
C LEU A 552 -4.83 3.75 -27.18
N CYS A 553 -4.45 3.40 -25.97
CA CYS A 553 -5.36 3.16 -24.85
C CYS A 553 -4.59 3.23 -23.52
N LEU A 554 -5.34 3.21 -22.42
CA LEU A 554 -4.80 2.96 -21.10
C LEU A 554 -5.23 1.56 -20.66
N LEU A 555 -4.32 0.83 -20.03
CA LEU A 555 -4.64 -0.40 -19.30
C LEU A 555 -4.44 -0.16 -17.82
N GLU A 556 -5.51 -0.26 -17.02
CA GLU A 556 -5.44 -0.24 -15.59
C GLU A 556 -5.20 -1.65 -15.06
N SER A 557 -4.13 -1.82 -14.32
CA SER A 557 -3.85 -3.05 -13.62
C SER A 557 -3.31 -2.73 -12.22
N MET A 558 -3.89 -3.31 -11.19
CA MET A 558 -3.50 -3.11 -9.78
C MET A 558 -3.41 -1.61 -9.40
N LYS A 559 -4.39 -0.83 -9.85
CA LYS A 559 -4.49 0.64 -9.63
C LYS A 559 -3.41 1.48 -10.34
N VAL A 560 -2.68 0.88 -11.28
CA VAL A 560 -1.68 1.58 -12.09
C VAL A 560 -2.19 1.66 -13.53
N PHE A 561 -2.31 2.88 -14.07
CA PHE A 561 -2.63 3.12 -15.47
C PHE A 561 -1.36 3.07 -16.32
N ASN A 562 -1.35 2.20 -17.30
CA ASN A 562 -0.28 2.05 -18.26
C ASN A 562 -0.76 2.54 -19.63
N GLU A 563 -0.11 3.56 -20.18
CA GLU A 563 -0.34 3.99 -21.55
C GLU A 563 0.27 2.98 -22.51
N ILE A 564 -0.53 2.52 -23.46
CA ILE A 564 -0.15 1.54 -24.47
C ILE A 564 0.01 2.23 -25.80
N SER A 565 1.16 2.02 -26.42
CA SER A 565 1.49 2.43 -27.79
C SER A 565 2.11 1.25 -28.52
N LEU A 566 2.34 1.33 -29.82
CA LEU A 566 3.04 0.27 -30.57
C LEU A 566 4.47 0.05 -30.06
N ASN A 567 5.10 1.08 -29.49
CA ASN A 567 6.42 0.98 -28.86
C ASN A 567 6.42 0.17 -27.55
N SER A 568 5.25 -0.12 -26.98
CA SER A 568 5.11 -1.00 -25.81
C SER A 568 5.38 -2.49 -26.13
N PHE A 569 5.41 -2.85 -27.41
CA PHE A 569 5.55 -4.23 -27.88
C PHE A 569 6.96 -4.49 -28.41
N LYS A 570 7.77 -5.16 -27.60
CA LYS A 570 9.17 -5.45 -27.91
C LYS A 570 9.49 -6.93 -27.75
N THR A 571 10.40 -7.43 -28.58
CA THR A 571 11.01 -8.76 -28.43
C THR A 571 11.88 -8.83 -27.16
N LEU A 572 12.35 -10.02 -26.81
CA LEU A 572 13.23 -10.23 -25.66
C LEU A 572 14.55 -9.44 -25.74
N ASP A 573 15.04 -9.19 -26.94
CA ASP A 573 16.24 -8.41 -27.24
C ASP A 573 15.96 -6.90 -27.44
N GLY A 574 14.73 -6.46 -27.14
CA GLY A 574 14.35 -5.04 -27.09
C GLY A 574 13.96 -4.42 -28.44
N LYS A 575 13.87 -5.20 -29.52
CA LYS A 575 13.42 -4.71 -30.82
C LYS A 575 11.91 -4.57 -30.85
N SER A 576 11.42 -3.51 -31.52
CA SER A 576 9.98 -3.33 -31.76
C SER A 576 9.42 -4.50 -32.58
N LEU A 577 8.21 -4.98 -32.22
CA LEU A 577 7.44 -5.95 -33.01
C LEU A 577 6.81 -5.32 -34.25
N TYR A 578 6.74 -3.98 -34.30
CA TYR A 578 6.21 -3.23 -35.42
C TYR A 578 7.32 -2.42 -36.11
N PRO A 579 7.27 -2.25 -37.46
CA PRO A 579 8.28 -1.49 -38.19
C PRO A 579 8.37 -0.03 -37.73
N GLU A 580 9.60 0.47 -37.50
CA GLU A 580 9.85 1.78 -36.91
C GLU A 580 9.45 2.97 -37.81
N ASP A 581 9.61 2.84 -39.12
CA ASP A 581 9.37 3.90 -40.08
C ASP A 581 7.97 3.81 -40.75
N GLN A 582 7.06 3.02 -40.17
CA GLN A 582 5.74 2.78 -40.80
C GLN A 582 4.62 3.46 -40.01
N GLN A 583 3.68 4.05 -40.78
CA GLN A 583 2.39 4.50 -40.24
C GLN A 583 1.33 3.44 -40.44
N PHE A 584 0.38 3.39 -39.53
CA PHE A 584 -0.75 2.48 -39.59
C PHE A 584 -2.06 3.24 -39.44
N ARG A 585 -3.14 2.68 -39.99
CA ARG A 585 -4.51 3.17 -39.82
C ARG A 585 -5.28 2.16 -38.99
N ILE A 586 -5.91 2.59 -37.89
CA ILE A 586 -6.84 1.76 -37.12
C ILE A 586 -8.05 1.44 -37.99
N THR A 587 -8.30 0.16 -38.24
CA THR A 587 -9.45 -0.32 -39.01
C THR A 587 -10.60 -0.78 -38.16
N ARG A 588 -10.31 -1.31 -36.95
CA ARG A 588 -11.32 -1.77 -35.99
C ARG A 588 -10.84 -1.56 -34.55
N VAL A 589 -11.78 -1.17 -33.69
CA VAL A 589 -11.63 -1.13 -32.23
C VAL A 589 -12.52 -2.24 -31.67
N LEU A 590 -11.94 -3.23 -30.98
CA LEU A 590 -12.65 -4.45 -30.57
C LEU A 590 -12.90 -4.52 -29.06
N ALA A 591 -12.07 -3.88 -28.25
CA ALA A 591 -12.28 -3.80 -26.82
C ALA A 591 -13.21 -2.63 -26.48
N GLU A 592 -14.17 -2.88 -25.57
CA GLU A 592 -15.09 -1.87 -25.07
C GLU A 592 -14.44 -1.10 -23.90
N ASP A 593 -14.82 0.17 -23.73
CA ASP A 593 -14.34 0.99 -22.62
C ASP A 593 -14.71 0.36 -21.27
N GLN A 594 -13.76 0.34 -20.33
CA GLN A 594 -13.86 -0.32 -19.02
C GLN A 594 -13.99 -1.85 -19.06
N GLN A 595 -13.84 -2.47 -20.21
CA GLN A 595 -13.79 -3.94 -20.32
C GLN A 595 -12.54 -4.49 -19.66
N THR A 596 -12.68 -5.57 -18.90
CA THR A 596 -11.53 -6.36 -18.46
C THR A 596 -11.01 -7.20 -19.62
N VAL A 597 -9.73 -7.04 -19.95
CA VAL A 597 -9.04 -7.78 -21.01
C VAL A 597 -7.94 -8.66 -20.39
N ASN A 598 -7.71 -9.81 -21.01
CA ASN A 598 -6.59 -10.69 -20.66
C ASN A 598 -5.38 -10.40 -21.53
N GLN A 599 -4.20 -10.83 -21.09
CA GLN A 599 -3.01 -10.80 -21.95
C GLN A 599 -3.28 -11.60 -23.23
N GLY A 600 -2.97 -11.00 -24.37
CA GLY A 600 -3.19 -11.61 -25.68
C GLY A 600 -4.58 -11.36 -26.29
N ASP A 601 -5.51 -10.75 -25.57
CA ASP A 601 -6.80 -10.36 -26.14
C ASP A 601 -6.61 -9.31 -27.24
N LEU A 602 -7.37 -9.42 -28.34
CA LEU A 602 -7.27 -8.53 -29.48
C LEU A 602 -7.99 -7.21 -29.20
N LEU A 603 -7.23 -6.12 -29.06
CA LEU A 603 -7.74 -4.77 -28.75
C LEU A 603 -8.11 -3.99 -30.02
N PHE A 604 -7.19 -3.96 -30.99
CA PHE A 604 -7.35 -3.20 -32.23
C PHE A 604 -6.86 -4.02 -33.42
N VAL A 605 -7.41 -3.69 -34.59
CA VAL A 605 -6.88 -4.11 -35.89
C VAL A 605 -6.47 -2.87 -36.64
N MET A 606 -5.35 -2.94 -37.32
CA MET A 606 -4.81 -1.84 -38.14
C MET A 606 -4.24 -2.33 -39.47
N GLU A 607 -4.18 -1.47 -40.44
CA GLU A 607 -3.52 -1.72 -41.73
C GLU A 607 -2.29 -0.81 -41.90
N SER A 608 -1.27 -1.31 -42.59
CA SER A 608 -0.11 -0.48 -42.91
C SER A 608 -0.44 0.53 -44.00
N ILE A 609 -0.08 1.80 -43.78
CA ILE A 609 -0.18 2.84 -44.77
C ILE A 609 1.14 2.87 -45.55
N THR A 610 1.11 2.52 -46.83
CA THR A 610 2.29 2.69 -47.70
C THR A 610 2.57 4.19 -47.84
N PRO A 611 3.79 4.69 -47.60
CA PRO A 611 4.10 6.07 -47.93
C PRO A 611 3.90 6.25 -49.45
N ASN A 612 3.09 7.26 -49.83
CA ASN A 612 2.92 7.67 -51.21
C ASN A 612 4.22 8.21 -51.81
#